data_40db0f5764b5b98536cee37ed2d2155e
#
_entry.id   40db0f5764b5b98536cee37ed2d2155e
#
_cell.length_a   1.000
_cell.length_b   1.000
_cell.length_c   1.000
_cell.angle_alpha   90.00
_cell.angle_beta   90.00
_cell.angle_gamma   90.00
#
_symmetry.space_group_name_H-M   'P 1'
#
loop_
_entity.id
_entity.type
_entity.pdbx_description
1 polymer ?
#
loop_
_entity_poly.entity_id
_entity_poly.type
_entity_poly.pdbx_seq_one_letter_code
_entity_poly.pdbx_strand_id
1 'polypeptide(L)'
;MGGTLMPQATFMITKRITPAKTMRNAGKAARFLRATFVLFVAVFVSFPAVQPTTAQESTLDKGPAPPYVEPAPPPVPQEPTYDPLRANKSVEIGSFYLKRGNYDAAIERFQDATRFQPKLARPYSLLGEAFERKGDVDSALAAYKKYLNVYRNAPDREKILKRIEKLESESGHEASK
;
A
#
# COMPACT_ATOMS: atom_id res chain seq x y z
N MET A 1 -6.08 64.54 36.04
CA MET A 1 -7.46 64.72 35.57
C MET A 1 -7.60 63.95 34.25
N GLY A 2 -8.53 63.03 34.25
CA GLY A 2 -9.24 62.50 33.11
C GLY A 2 -8.76 61.13 32.56
N GLY A 3 -8.94 60.04 33.35
CA GLY A 3 -8.85 58.69 32.80
C GLY A 3 -10.15 58.35 32.08
N THR A 4 -10.04 57.93 30.82
CA THR A 4 -11.15 57.37 30.06
C THR A 4 -11.00 55.86 29.99
N LEU A 5 -11.82 55.15 30.80
CA LEU A 5 -12.02 53.72 30.70
C LEU A 5 -12.74 53.39 29.40
N MET A 6 -12.14 52.50 28.56
CA MET A 6 -12.88 51.86 27.47
C MET A 6 -13.39 50.51 27.91
N PRO A 7 -14.64 50.14 27.64
CA PRO A 7 -15.21 48.85 28.01
C PRO A 7 -14.75 47.74 27.06
N GLN A 8 -14.28 46.63 27.62
CA GLN A 8 -13.99 45.38 26.99
C GLN A 8 -15.27 44.75 26.41
N ALA A 9 -15.40 44.72 25.09
CA ALA A 9 -16.47 43.99 24.42
C ALA A 9 -16.16 42.49 24.44
N THR A 10 -16.83 41.78 25.33
CA THR A 10 -16.87 40.32 25.41
C THR A 10 -17.60 39.77 24.19
N PHE A 11 -16.83 39.32 23.16
CA PHE A 11 -17.42 38.66 22.01
C PHE A 11 -17.60 37.16 22.30
N MET A 12 -18.80 36.81 22.82
CA MET A 12 -19.21 35.43 22.96
C MET A 12 -19.55 34.83 21.59
N ILE A 13 -18.61 34.08 21.01
CA ILE A 13 -18.88 33.23 19.85
C ILE A 13 -19.51 31.94 20.35
N THR A 14 -20.83 31.90 20.31
CA THR A 14 -21.60 30.68 20.51
C THR A 14 -21.47 29.79 19.27
N LYS A 15 -20.54 28.86 19.32
CA LYS A 15 -20.35 27.85 18.28
C LYS A 15 -21.50 26.86 18.35
N ARG A 16 -22.50 27.00 17.48
CA ARG A 16 -23.58 26.02 17.32
C ARG A 16 -22.96 24.70 16.83
N ILE A 17 -22.99 23.72 17.70
CA ILE A 17 -22.68 22.33 17.36
C ILE A 17 -23.92 21.78 16.64
N THR A 18 -23.79 21.55 15.32
CA THR A 18 -24.80 20.80 14.58
C THR A 18 -24.59 19.31 14.83
N PRO A 19 -25.63 18.55 15.27
CA PRO A 19 -25.44 17.12 15.47
C PRO A 19 -25.29 16.37 14.16
N ALA A 20 -24.38 15.41 14.18
CA ALA A 20 -24.04 14.48 13.13
C ALA A 20 -25.27 13.83 12.49
N LYS A 21 -25.32 13.88 11.17
CA LYS A 21 -26.26 13.12 10.34
C LYS A 21 -25.91 11.64 10.45
N THR A 22 -26.56 10.97 11.37
CA THR A 22 -26.43 9.53 11.66
C THR A 22 -26.71 8.71 10.40
N MET A 23 -25.75 7.88 10.05
CA MET A 23 -25.79 6.85 9.01
C MET A 23 -27.02 5.94 9.17
N ARG A 24 -27.96 6.03 8.24
CA ARG A 24 -29.03 5.05 8.01
C ARG A 24 -28.77 4.34 6.69
N ASN A 25 -27.83 3.42 6.66
CA ASN A 25 -27.67 2.49 5.55
C ASN A 25 -27.03 1.13 5.97
N ALA A 26 -27.31 0.67 7.19
CA ALA A 26 -27.00 -0.68 7.63
C ALA A 26 -28.25 -1.56 7.60
N GLY A 27 -28.82 -1.87 6.46
CA GLY A 27 -30.06 -2.65 6.45
C GLY A 27 -30.49 -3.30 5.15
N LYS A 28 -29.74 -3.24 4.08
CA LYS A 28 -30.15 -3.84 2.79
C LYS A 28 -29.22 -4.91 2.21
N ALA A 29 -28.12 -5.25 2.86
CA ALA A 29 -27.18 -6.29 2.38
C ALA A 29 -27.44 -7.71 2.91
N ALA A 30 -28.43 -7.92 3.80
CA ALA A 30 -28.65 -9.22 4.47
C ALA A 30 -29.80 -10.07 3.89
N ARG A 31 -30.41 -9.69 2.77
CA ARG A 31 -31.57 -10.42 2.21
C ARG A 31 -31.35 -11.15 0.90
N PHE A 32 -30.18 -11.08 0.29
CA PHE A 32 -29.90 -11.77 -1.00
C PHE A 32 -29.09 -13.07 -0.88
N LEU A 33 -28.75 -13.53 0.34
CA LEU A 33 -27.91 -14.73 0.50
C LEU A 33 -28.69 -15.98 0.97
N ARG A 34 -30.01 -16.03 0.84
CA ARG A 34 -30.81 -17.21 1.24
C ARG A 34 -31.64 -17.86 0.13
N ALA A 35 -31.56 -17.40 -1.11
CA ALA A 35 -32.41 -17.94 -2.20
C ALA A 35 -31.70 -18.79 -3.25
N THR A 36 -30.38 -18.99 -3.19
CA THR A 36 -29.61 -19.74 -4.20
C THR A 36 -29.06 -21.09 -3.71
N PHE A 37 -29.38 -21.53 -2.49
CA PHE A 37 -28.84 -22.78 -1.93
C PHE A 37 -29.77 -23.97 -2.01
N VAL A 38 -30.99 -23.86 -2.57
CA VAL A 38 -31.98 -24.95 -2.62
C VAL A 38 -32.10 -25.60 -4.00
N LEU A 39 -31.41 -25.13 -5.03
CA LEU A 39 -31.58 -25.64 -6.41
C LEU A 39 -30.39 -26.45 -6.92
N PHE A 40 -29.46 -26.87 -6.04
CA PHE A 40 -28.24 -27.63 -6.43
C PHE A 40 -28.22 -29.09 -5.93
N VAL A 41 -29.29 -29.62 -5.33
CA VAL A 41 -29.34 -30.99 -4.76
C VAL A 41 -30.12 -31.98 -5.62
N ALA A 42 -30.71 -31.61 -6.75
CA ALA A 42 -31.63 -32.48 -7.51
C ALA A 42 -31.11 -32.99 -8.88
N VAL A 43 -29.79 -32.88 -9.20
CA VAL A 43 -29.26 -33.35 -10.50
C VAL A 43 -28.20 -34.46 -10.35
N PHE A 44 -28.12 -35.13 -9.21
CA PHE A 44 -27.08 -36.15 -8.99
C PHE A 44 -27.62 -37.59 -8.86
N VAL A 45 -28.68 -37.94 -9.55
CA VAL A 45 -29.13 -39.35 -9.63
C VAL A 45 -29.50 -39.68 -11.07
N SER A 46 -28.53 -39.89 -11.91
CA SER A 46 -28.63 -40.72 -13.12
C SER A 46 -27.26 -40.80 -13.80
N PHE A 47 -26.32 -41.49 -13.19
CA PHE A 47 -25.11 -41.92 -13.89
C PHE A 47 -25.25 -43.40 -14.16
N PRO A 48 -25.36 -43.84 -15.42
CA PRO A 48 -25.36 -45.25 -15.74
C PRO A 48 -24.00 -45.87 -15.42
N ALA A 49 -24.03 -47.04 -14.80
CA ALA A 49 -22.90 -47.87 -14.46
C ALA A 49 -21.94 -48.02 -15.66
N VAL A 50 -20.77 -47.42 -15.58
CA VAL A 50 -19.69 -47.70 -16.51
C VAL A 50 -19.11 -49.07 -16.16
N GLN A 51 -19.27 -50.00 -17.07
CA GLN A 51 -18.69 -51.35 -17.04
C GLN A 51 -17.16 -51.23 -16.96
N PRO A 52 -16.49 -52.11 -16.19
CA PRO A 52 -15.02 -52.15 -16.22
C PRO A 52 -14.58 -52.74 -17.56
N THR A 53 -14.11 -51.88 -18.44
CA THR A 53 -13.40 -52.29 -19.65
C THR A 53 -12.09 -52.92 -19.20
N THR A 54 -11.95 -54.21 -19.43
CA THR A 54 -10.71 -54.97 -19.28
C THR A 54 -9.56 -54.18 -19.90
N ALA A 55 -8.64 -53.75 -19.08
CA ALA A 55 -7.41 -53.14 -19.53
C ALA A 55 -6.64 -54.15 -20.37
N GLN A 56 -6.59 -53.95 -21.69
CA GLN A 56 -5.54 -54.55 -22.50
C GLN A 56 -4.21 -53.92 -22.02
N GLU A 57 -3.44 -54.77 -21.39
CA GLU A 57 -2.03 -54.51 -21.07
C GLU A 57 -1.30 -54.45 -22.39
N SER A 58 -1.26 -53.26 -22.99
CA SER A 58 -0.36 -52.96 -24.08
C SER A 58 1.05 -52.94 -23.47
N THR A 59 1.81 -53.99 -23.77
CA THR A 59 3.25 -54.01 -23.56
C THR A 59 3.85 -52.87 -24.38
N LEU A 60 3.86 -51.66 -23.79
CA LEU A 60 4.58 -50.54 -24.35
C LEU A 60 6.08 -50.87 -24.23
N ASP A 61 6.64 -51.17 -25.36
CA ASP A 61 8.10 -51.30 -25.54
C ASP A 61 8.78 -50.11 -24.86
N LYS A 62 9.45 -50.39 -23.74
CA LYS A 62 10.14 -49.39 -22.93
C LYS A 62 11.42 -49.05 -23.68
N GLY A 63 11.27 -48.22 -24.72
CA GLY A 63 12.41 -47.56 -25.34
C GLY A 63 13.32 -46.91 -24.25
N PRO A 64 14.60 -46.72 -24.54
CA PRO A 64 15.55 -46.15 -23.58
C PRO A 64 14.95 -44.86 -22.98
N ALA A 65 14.87 -44.79 -21.64
CA ALA A 65 14.37 -43.61 -20.95
C ALA A 65 15.07 -42.35 -21.47
N PRO A 66 14.34 -41.26 -21.75
CA PRO A 66 14.96 -40.03 -22.14
C PRO A 66 16.00 -39.63 -21.08
N PRO A 67 17.14 -39.05 -21.48
CA PRO A 67 18.17 -38.64 -20.55
C PRO A 67 17.52 -37.73 -19.47
N TYR A 68 17.75 -38.07 -18.21
CA TYR A 68 17.29 -37.25 -17.06
C TYR A 68 17.88 -35.85 -17.22
N VAL A 69 17.02 -34.90 -17.58
CA VAL A 69 17.38 -33.48 -17.56
C VAL A 69 17.18 -33.03 -16.11
N GLU A 70 18.27 -32.82 -15.41
CA GLU A 70 18.24 -32.24 -14.07
C GLU A 70 17.44 -30.94 -14.10
N PRO A 71 16.38 -30.80 -13.26
CA PRO A 71 15.60 -29.57 -13.23
C PRO A 71 16.57 -28.41 -12.92
N ALA A 72 16.51 -27.36 -13.77
CA ALA A 72 17.32 -26.18 -13.58
C ALA A 72 17.19 -25.70 -12.12
N PRO A 73 18.30 -25.34 -11.46
CA PRO A 73 18.25 -24.83 -10.09
C PRO A 73 17.27 -23.63 -10.02
N PRO A 74 16.49 -23.51 -8.94
CA PRO A 74 15.56 -22.39 -8.78
C PRO A 74 16.34 -21.08 -8.99
N PRO A 75 15.71 -20.08 -9.64
CA PRO A 75 16.37 -18.80 -9.87
C PRO A 75 16.82 -18.21 -8.53
N VAL A 76 18.13 -18.09 -8.34
CA VAL A 76 18.69 -17.42 -7.17
C VAL A 76 18.16 -15.98 -7.14
N PRO A 77 17.66 -15.47 -6.00
CA PRO A 77 17.29 -14.07 -5.87
C PRO A 77 18.46 -13.21 -6.32
N GLN A 78 18.33 -12.56 -7.45
CA GLN A 78 19.39 -11.67 -7.94
C GLN A 78 19.36 -10.43 -7.03
N GLU A 79 20.49 -10.15 -6.37
CA GLU A 79 20.73 -8.88 -5.70
C GLU A 79 20.38 -7.75 -6.68
N PRO A 80 19.68 -6.70 -6.24
CA PRO A 80 19.28 -5.62 -7.13
C PRO A 80 20.52 -4.96 -7.71
N THR A 81 20.80 -5.28 -8.98
CA THR A 81 21.90 -4.66 -9.73
C THR A 81 21.64 -3.16 -9.84
N TYR A 82 22.67 -2.34 -9.65
CA TYR A 82 22.58 -0.90 -9.86
C TYR A 82 22.06 -0.59 -11.26
N ASP A 83 20.84 -0.05 -11.34
CA ASP A 83 20.15 0.25 -12.60
C ASP A 83 19.40 1.59 -12.50
N PRO A 84 20.04 2.69 -12.92
CA PRO A 84 19.43 4.02 -12.89
C PRO A 84 18.16 4.15 -13.74
N LEU A 85 18.09 3.39 -14.85
CA LEU A 85 16.94 3.46 -15.75
C LEU A 85 15.70 2.84 -15.08
N ARG A 86 15.86 1.66 -14.48
CA ARG A 86 14.81 1.03 -13.68
C ARG A 86 14.42 1.86 -12.48
N ALA A 87 15.38 2.50 -11.79
CA ALA A 87 15.10 3.39 -10.68
C ALA A 87 14.19 4.54 -11.11
N ASN A 88 14.53 5.25 -12.20
CA ASN A 88 13.71 6.34 -12.71
C ASN A 88 12.32 5.87 -13.15
N LYS A 89 12.21 4.73 -13.82
CA LYS A 89 10.94 4.14 -14.21
C LYS A 89 10.07 3.80 -13.00
N SER A 90 10.66 3.25 -11.95
CA SER A 90 9.96 2.97 -10.69
C SER A 90 9.45 4.26 -10.01
N VAL A 91 10.23 5.35 -10.05
CA VAL A 91 9.79 6.67 -9.56
C VAL A 91 8.58 7.19 -10.33
N GLU A 92 8.57 7.06 -11.66
CA GLU A 92 7.44 7.48 -12.48
C GLU A 92 6.17 6.70 -12.14
N ILE A 93 6.27 5.37 -12.08
CA ILE A 93 5.15 4.48 -11.75
C ILE A 93 4.64 4.77 -10.33
N GLY A 94 5.55 4.90 -9.36
CA GLY A 94 5.20 5.25 -7.99
C GLY A 94 4.47 6.59 -7.89
N SER A 95 4.94 7.60 -8.64
CA SER A 95 4.31 8.92 -8.70
C SER A 95 2.90 8.87 -9.29
N PHE A 96 2.65 7.98 -10.24
CA PHE A 96 1.32 7.74 -10.78
C PHE A 96 0.37 7.15 -9.72
N TYR A 97 0.82 6.15 -8.95
CA TYR A 97 0.03 5.57 -7.87
C TYR A 97 -0.22 6.56 -6.73
N LEU A 98 0.79 7.36 -6.36
CA LEU A 98 0.67 8.40 -5.35
C LEU A 98 -0.42 9.42 -5.69
N LYS A 99 -0.47 9.89 -6.95
CA LYS A 99 -1.50 10.81 -7.43
C LYS A 99 -2.91 10.20 -7.39
N ARG A 100 -3.03 8.89 -7.51
CA ARG A 100 -4.30 8.15 -7.44
C ARG A 100 -4.71 7.76 -6.02
N GLY A 101 -3.91 8.09 -5.01
CA GLY A 101 -4.16 7.73 -3.62
C GLY A 101 -3.86 6.27 -3.28
N ASN A 102 -3.25 5.51 -4.20
CA ASN A 102 -2.80 4.15 -3.92
C ASN A 102 -1.40 4.21 -3.29
N TYR A 103 -1.38 4.51 -1.98
CA TYR A 103 -0.13 4.76 -1.26
C TYR A 103 0.72 3.50 -1.12
N ASP A 104 0.13 2.33 -0.93
CA ASP A 104 0.86 1.07 -0.79
C ASP A 104 1.63 0.73 -2.08
N ALA A 105 0.97 0.78 -3.22
CA ALA A 105 1.62 0.55 -4.50
C ALA A 105 2.68 1.63 -4.82
N ALA A 106 2.45 2.89 -4.40
CA ALA A 106 3.44 3.95 -4.56
C ALA A 106 4.70 3.67 -3.72
N ILE A 107 4.53 3.27 -2.47
CA ILE A 107 5.62 2.92 -1.54
C ILE A 107 6.47 1.80 -2.13
N GLU A 108 5.86 0.69 -2.60
CA GLU A 108 6.58 -0.41 -3.23
C GLU A 108 7.44 0.07 -4.41
N ARG A 109 6.88 0.88 -5.31
CA ARG A 109 7.63 1.39 -6.46
C ARG A 109 8.78 2.31 -6.06
N PHE A 110 8.60 3.17 -5.06
CA PHE A 110 9.67 4.03 -4.56
C PHE A 110 10.75 3.23 -3.82
N GLN A 111 10.39 2.18 -3.09
CA GLN A 111 11.36 1.25 -2.50
C GLN A 111 12.17 0.53 -3.57
N ASP A 112 11.55 0.06 -4.65
CA ASP A 112 12.25 -0.51 -5.81
C ASP A 112 13.28 0.49 -6.36
N ALA A 113 12.88 1.76 -6.52
CA ALA A 113 13.79 2.80 -7.01
C ALA A 113 15.00 2.98 -6.08
N THR A 114 14.82 2.92 -4.76
CA THR A 114 15.94 3.02 -3.81
C THR A 114 16.84 1.80 -3.82
N ARG A 115 16.32 0.62 -4.15
CA ARG A 115 17.14 -0.60 -4.33
C ARG A 115 18.01 -0.52 -5.58
N PHE A 116 17.43 -0.08 -6.71
CA PHE A 116 18.17 0.06 -7.97
C PHE A 116 19.18 1.21 -7.93
N GLN A 117 18.88 2.30 -7.22
CA GLN A 117 19.78 3.44 -7.11
C GLN A 117 19.72 4.07 -5.71
N PRO A 118 20.48 3.56 -4.73
CA PRO A 118 20.44 4.04 -3.33
C PRO A 118 20.84 5.51 -3.12
N LYS A 119 21.58 6.09 -4.06
CA LYS A 119 22.00 7.50 -4.01
C LYS A 119 21.00 8.44 -4.70
N LEU A 120 19.94 7.94 -5.30
CA LEU A 120 18.90 8.77 -5.87
C LEU A 120 18.05 9.36 -4.74
N ALA A 121 18.12 10.68 -4.56
CA ALA A 121 17.43 11.34 -3.44
C ALA A 121 15.90 11.37 -3.62
N ARG A 122 15.43 11.61 -4.85
CA ARG A 122 14.01 11.81 -5.15
C ARG A 122 13.06 10.75 -4.62
N PRO A 123 13.31 9.43 -4.73
CA PRO A 123 12.39 8.42 -4.19
C PRO A 123 12.25 8.50 -2.67
N TYR A 124 13.26 8.95 -1.92
CA TYR A 124 13.14 9.09 -0.46
C TYR A 124 12.19 10.21 -0.05
N SER A 125 12.18 11.35 -0.75
CA SER A 125 11.20 12.41 -0.47
C SER A 125 9.77 11.98 -0.83
N LEU A 126 9.61 11.22 -1.92
CA LEU A 126 8.32 10.67 -2.33
C LEU A 126 7.84 9.53 -1.42
N LEU A 127 8.73 8.72 -0.86
CA LEU A 127 8.43 7.76 0.21
C LEU A 127 7.89 8.48 1.43
N GLY A 128 8.57 9.55 1.87
CA GLY A 128 8.10 10.36 2.98
C GLY A 128 6.69 10.89 2.74
N GLU A 129 6.40 11.42 1.55
CA GLU A 129 5.06 11.89 1.20
C GLU A 129 4.02 10.75 1.16
N ALA A 130 4.38 9.58 0.63
CA ALA A 130 3.48 8.42 0.55
C ALA A 130 3.13 7.88 1.93
N PHE A 131 4.12 7.74 2.83
CA PHE A 131 3.91 7.32 4.21
C PHE A 131 3.10 8.35 5.01
N GLU A 132 3.40 9.66 4.86
CA GLU A 132 2.63 10.74 5.49
C GLU A 132 1.15 10.66 5.10
N ARG A 133 0.84 10.48 3.81
CA ARG A 133 -0.54 10.34 3.33
C ARG A 133 -1.21 9.03 3.75
N LYS A 134 -0.43 8.00 3.99
CA LYS A 134 -0.91 6.72 4.55
C LYS A 134 -1.19 6.81 6.04
N GLY A 135 -0.61 7.81 6.74
CA GLY A 135 -0.66 7.96 8.20
C GLY A 135 0.43 7.20 8.95
N ASP A 136 1.44 6.68 8.25
CA ASP A 136 2.59 6.02 8.87
C ASP A 136 3.68 7.08 9.15
N VAL A 137 3.54 7.72 10.32
CA VAL A 137 4.38 8.85 10.72
C VAL A 137 5.83 8.45 10.88
N ASP A 138 6.12 7.30 11.50
CA ASP A 138 7.49 6.85 11.77
C ASP A 138 8.26 6.56 10.47
N SER A 139 7.62 5.87 9.54
CA SER A 139 8.21 5.60 8.22
C SER A 139 8.39 6.88 7.40
N ALA A 140 7.46 7.85 7.51
CA ALA A 140 7.58 9.15 6.86
C ALA A 140 8.79 9.92 7.37
N LEU A 141 8.97 9.99 8.69
CA LEU A 141 10.12 10.62 9.34
C LEU A 141 11.44 9.98 8.90
N ALA A 142 11.52 8.65 8.91
CA ALA A 142 12.71 7.93 8.47
C ALA A 142 13.06 8.24 7.00
N ALA A 143 12.05 8.27 6.12
CA ALA A 143 12.23 8.54 4.71
C ALA A 143 12.70 9.99 4.45
N TYR A 144 12.10 11.00 5.10
CA TYR A 144 12.53 12.39 4.98
C TYR A 144 13.94 12.63 5.54
N LYS A 145 14.29 12.03 6.69
CA LYS A 145 15.65 12.08 7.23
C LYS A 145 16.66 11.44 6.27
N LYS A 146 16.29 10.33 5.63
CA LYS A 146 17.13 9.69 4.60
C LYS A 146 17.31 10.57 3.36
N TYR A 147 16.24 11.24 2.90
CA TYR A 147 16.34 12.22 1.81
C TYR A 147 17.37 13.30 2.10
N LEU A 148 17.29 13.93 3.28
CA LEU A 148 18.23 15.00 3.68
C LEU A 148 19.66 14.51 3.85
N ASN A 149 19.85 13.25 4.20
CA ASN A 149 21.19 12.65 4.28
C ASN A 149 21.79 12.40 2.89
N VAL A 150 20.98 11.88 1.95
CA VAL A 150 21.42 11.62 0.57
C VAL A 150 21.63 12.92 -0.20
N TYR A 151 20.80 13.95 0.02
CA TYR A 151 20.88 15.23 -0.65
C TYR A 151 21.03 16.38 0.37
N ARG A 152 22.26 16.57 0.84
CA ARG A 152 22.55 17.54 1.91
C ARG A 152 22.20 18.98 1.55
N ASN A 153 22.38 19.37 0.29
CA ASN A 153 22.10 20.71 -0.22
C ASN A 153 20.80 20.75 -1.05
N ALA A 154 19.76 20.02 -0.60
CA ALA A 154 18.48 20.01 -1.27
C ALA A 154 17.86 21.42 -1.27
N PRO A 155 17.34 21.90 -2.41
CA PRO A 155 16.72 23.23 -2.51
C PRO A 155 15.43 23.34 -1.68
N ASP A 156 14.80 22.22 -1.41
CA ASP A 156 13.57 22.10 -0.60
C ASP A 156 13.83 21.65 0.86
N ARG A 157 15.10 21.69 1.30
CA ARG A 157 15.54 21.28 2.65
C ARG A 157 14.68 21.88 3.76
N GLU A 158 14.47 23.19 3.72
CA GLU A 158 13.65 23.91 4.71
C GLU A 158 12.20 23.39 4.77
N LYS A 159 11.63 23.12 3.61
CA LYS A 159 10.28 22.56 3.51
C LYS A 159 10.19 21.17 4.14
N ILE A 160 11.19 20.34 3.89
CA ILE A 160 11.25 18.98 4.45
C ILE A 160 11.48 19.02 5.96
N LEU A 161 12.34 19.91 6.45
CA LEU A 161 12.55 20.11 7.91
C LEU A 161 11.25 20.50 8.62
N LYS A 162 10.48 21.44 8.06
CA LYS A 162 9.17 21.82 8.61
C LYS A 162 8.16 20.64 8.63
N ARG A 163 8.21 19.76 7.62
CA ARG A 163 7.37 18.55 7.64
C ARG A 163 7.79 17.57 8.73
N ILE A 164 9.10 17.37 8.91
CA ILE A 164 9.64 16.53 9.98
C ILE A 164 9.19 17.09 11.35
N GLU A 165 9.39 18.37 11.62
CA GLU A 165 8.98 19.02 12.86
C GLU A 165 7.48 18.86 13.15
N LYS A 166 6.65 19.04 12.12
CA LYS A 166 5.21 18.84 12.23
C LYS A 166 4.87 17.38 12.60
N LEU A 167 5.43 16.40 11.90
CA LEU A 167 5.19 14.98 12.16
C LEU A 167 5.69 14.55 13.55
N GLU A 168 6.85 15.06 13.99
CA GLU A 168 7.38 14.81 15.34
C GLU A 168 6.45 15.38 16.43
N SER A 169 5.87 16.56 16.19
CA SER A 169 4.88 17.13 17.12
C SER A 169 3.57 16.35 17.19
N GLU A 170 3.12 15.81 16.07
CA GLU A 170 1.91 14.98 15.99
C GLU A 170 2.11 13.63 16.69
N SER A 171 3.26 12.96 16.46
CA SER A 171 3.57 11.67 17.10
C SER A 171 3.77 11.80 18.61
N GLY A 172 4.40 12.88 19.09
CA GLY A 172 4.59 13.14 20.52
C GLY A 172 3.26 13.38 21.27
N HIS A 173 2.25 13.89 20.59
CA HIS A 173 0.94 14.12 21.19
C HIS A 173 0.07 12.85 21.31
N GLU A 174 0.27 11.88 20.41
CA GLU A 174 -0.42 10.57 20.50
C GLU A 174 0.17 9.67 21.59
N ALA A 175 1.47 9.75 21.84
CA ALA A 175 2.14 8.97 22.89
C ALA A 175 1.80 9.41 24.32
N SER A 176 1.16 10.58 24.51
CA SER A 176 0.82 11.15 25.83
C SER A 176 -0.65 11.01 26.21
N LYS A 177 -1.45 10.29 25.44
CA LYS A 177 -2.84 9.94 25.75
C LYS A 177 -2.99 8.51 26.19
#